data_06581545b2dc0da2de9de9bf2ef9e0a5
#
_entry.id   06581545b2dc0da2de9de9bf2ef9e0a5
#
_cell.length_a   1.000
_cell.length_b   1.000
_cell.length_c   1.000
_cell.angle_alpha   90.00
_cell.angle_beta   90.00
_cell.angle_gamma   90.00
#
_symmetry.space_group_name_H-M   'P 1'
#
loop_
_entity.id
_entity.type
_entity.pdbx_description
1 polymer ?
#
loop_
_entity_poly.entity_id
_entity_poly.type
_entity_poly.pdbx_seq_one_letter_code
_entity_poly.pdbx_strand_id
1 'polypeptide(L)'
;WAIGLHTSNLAFANEFASGTDAFNAKEIEFKYADQLKKILDIQADYGLQPDGKKSSVNGVDYSTQVEKEFSLGKVAMIQQGNWVYGSIAGIDEELAKNIGMLPIPVDGVSEGKLPVGVPMYWGVNSNKSDDEKKAAKDFLNWLYTSDEGKKIIIEDCGFIPAYKGYDSDALQPTDPLAKTVSKYAAEGNTLPWVFMGYPTGFGETQLGAGIQSYFAGEKTWDEVVKQAREDWKTDRQ
;
A
#
# COMPACT_ATOMS: atom_id res chain seq x y z
N TRP A 1 1.01 -7.73 -5.39
CA TRP A 1 0.88 -6.99 -4.13
C TRP A 1 0.03 -5.72 -4.29
N ALA A 2 0.16 -4.95 -5.38
CA ALA A 2 -0.60 -3.71 -5.56
C ALA A 2 -2.11 -3.96 -5.56
N ILE A 3 -2.58 -4.94 -6.32
CA ILE A 3 -4.00 -5.29 -6.42
C ILE A 3 -4.46 -6.09 -5.20
N GLY A 4 -3.75 -7.16 -4.86
CA GLY A 4 -4.20 -8.13 -3.86
C GLY A 4 -4.03 -7.68 -2.42
N LEU A 5 -3.11 -6.74 -2.13
CA LEU A 5 -2.92 -6.16 -0.80
C LEU A 5 -3.48 -4.74 -0.73
N HIS A 6 -2.88 -3.78 -1.44
CA HIS A 6 -3.24 -2.37 -1.27
C HIS A 6 -4.61 -2.00 -1.85
N THR A 7 -4.97 -2.47 -3.06
CA THR A 7 -6.30 -2.17 -3.61
C THR A 7 -7.39 -2.91 -2.86
N SER A 8 -7.19 -4.19 -2.53
CA SER A 8 -8.16 -4.98 -1.76
C SER A 8 -8.37 -4.42 -0.35
N ASN A 9 -7.35 -3.78 0.23
CA ASN A 9 -7.48 -3.11 1.52
C ASN A 9 -8.60 -2.08 1.55
N LEU A 10 -8.90 -1.43 0.43
CA LEU A 10 -10.00 -0.46 0.35
C LEU A 10 -11.36 -1.08 0.64
N ALA A 11 -11.55 -2.34 0.27
CA ALA A 11 -12.77 -3.09 0.62
C ALA A 11 -12.69 -3.61 2.06
N PHE A 12 -11.63 -4.30 2.42
CA PHE A 12 -11.51 -4.97 3.72
C PHE A 12 -11.32 -4.03 4.91
N ALA A 13 -10.75 -2.84 4.73
CA ALA A 13 -10.69 -1.83 5.80
C ALA A 13 -12.05 -1.21 6.16
N ASN A 14 -13.11 -1.53 5.39
CA ASN A 14 -14.49 -1.23 5.73
C ASN A 14 -15.23 -2.45 6.35
N GLU A 15 -14.62 -3.63 6.30
CA GLU A 15 -15.11 -4.84 6.96
C GLU A 15 -14.41 -5.08 8.30
N PHE A 16 -13.12 -4.76 8.41
CA PHE A 16 -12.30 -4.92 9.61
C PHE A 16 -11.82 -3.56 10.14
N ALA A 17 -11.88 -3.39 11.45
CA ALA A 17 -11.41 -2.15 12.10
C ALA A 17 -9.88 -2.09 12.26
N SER A 18 -9.19 -3.23 12.19
CA SER A 18 -7.73 -3.31 12.34
C SER A 18 -7.13 -4.54 11.65
N GLY A 19 -5.80 -4.54 11.48
CA GLY A 19 -5.08 -5.73 11.04
C GLY A 19 -5.21 -6.89 12.04
N THR A 20 -5.34 -6.62 13.34
CA THR A 20 -5.59 -7.65 14.35
C THR A 20 -6.96 -8.29 14.18
N ASP A 21 -7.99 -7.51 13.84
CA ASP A 21 -9.33 -8.06 13.58
C ASP A 21 -9.30 -8.97 12.35
N ALA A 22 -8.65 -8.53 11.26
CA ALA A 22 -8.45 -9.35 10.09
C ALA A 22 -7.65 -10.63 10.39
N PHE A 23 -6.60 -10.52 11.22
CA PHE A 23 -5.80 -11.68 11.64
C PHE A 23 -6.62 -12.72 12.41
N ASN A 24 -7.52 -12.30 13.28
CA ASN A 24 -8.34 -13.18 14.11
C ASN A 24 -9.60 -13.71 13.39
N ALA A 25 -9.98 -13.09 12.27
CA ALA A 25 -11.17 -13.48 11.52
C ALA A 25 -10.98 -14.86 10.86
N LYS A 26 -11.88 -15.79 11.17
CA LYS A 26 -11.89 -17.14 10.60
C LYS A 26 -12.51 -17.20 9.20
N GLU A 27 -13.35 -16.25 8.89
CA GLU A 27 -14.08 -16.12 7.61
C GLU A 27 -14.17 -14.64 7.24
N ILE A 28 -14.40 -14.36 5.97
CA ILE A 28 -14.69 -13.02 5.44
C ILE A 28 -16.05 -13.02 4.76
N GLU A 29 -16.79 -11.94 4.91
CA GLU A 29 -18.00 -11.72 4.14
C GLU A 29 -17.70 -11.19 2.74
N PHE A 30 -16.56 -10.52 2.60
CA PHE A 30 -16.17 -9.75 1.42
C PHE A 30 -17.30 -8.77 1.00
N LYS A 31 -17.78 -8.07 2.00
CA LYS A 31 -19.00 -7.23 1.93
C LYS A 31 -18.91 -6.15 0.85
N TYR A 32 -17.73 -5.63 0.60
CA TYR A 32 -17.49 -4.54 -0.36
C TYR A 32 -16.82 -5.03 -1.65
N ALA A 33 -17.10 -6.27 -2.04
CA ALA A 33 -16.56 -6.88 -3.26
C ALA A 33 -16.96 -6.12 -4.53
N ASP A 34 -18.20 -5.62 -4.62
CA ASP A 34 -18.66 -4.89 -5.79
C ASP A 34 -18.00 -3.51 -5.93
N GLN A 35 -17.75 -2.83 -4.80
CA GLN A 35 -16.99 -1.58 -4.77
C GLN A 35 -15.55 -1.81 -5.24
N LEU A 36 -14.92 -2.88 -4.75
CA LEU A 36 -13.59 -3.27 -5.22
C LEU A 36 -13.59 -3.56 -6.72
N LYS A 37 -14.55 -4.35 -7.20
CA LYS A 37 -14.71 -4.62 -8.64
C LYS A 37 -14.75 -3.34 -9.46
N LYS A 38 -15.56 -2.36 -9.03
CA LYS A 38 -15.70 -1.08 -9.73
C LYS A 38 -14.35 -0.32 -9.81
N ILE A 39 -13.59 -0.28 -8.72
CA ILE A 39 -12.26 0.35 -8.69
C ILE A 39 -11.32 -0.36 -9.67
N LEU A 40 -11.29 -1.69 -9.64
CA LEU A 40 -10.46 -2.52 -10.50
C LEU A 40 -10.85 -2.38 -11.99
N ASP A 41 -12.14 -2.37 -12.29
CA ASP A 41 -12.64 -2.18 -13.65
C ASP A 41 -12.25 -0.80 -14.20
N ILE A 42 -12.41 0.27 -13.42
CA ILE A 42 -11.98 1.61 -13.83
C ILE A 42 -10.48 1.63 -14.14
N GLN A 43 -9.64 1.05 -13.28
CA GLN A 43 -8.20 1.00 -13.50
C GLN A 43 -7.83 0.22 -14.76
N ALA A 44 -8.50 -0.90 -15.01
CA ALA A 44 -8.22 -1.73 -16.18
C ALA A 44 -8.80 -1.15 -17.47
N ASP A 45 -9.98 -0.52 -17.42
CA ASP A 45 -10.65 0.05 -18.60
C ASP A 45 -9.99 1.36 -19.08
N TYR A 46 -9.41 2.15 -18.17
CA TYR A 46 -8.74 3.41 -18.47
C TYR A 46 -7.20 3.32 -18.40
N GLY A 47 -6.66 2.16 -18.06
CA GLY A 47 -5.22 1.89 -18.15
C GLY A 47 -4.74 1.76 -19.58
N LEU A 48 -3.42 1.76 -19.77
CA LEU A 48 -2.84 1.51 -21.08
C LEU A 48 -3.11 0.06 -21.49
N GLN A 49 -3.67 -0.11 -22.67
CA GLN A 49 -4.01 -1.41 -23.27
C GLN A 49 -3.33 -1.53 -24.64
N PRO A 50 -2.00 -1.80 -24.69
CA PRO A 50 -1.26 -1.82 -25.94
C PRO A 50 -1.79 -2.80 -26.99
N ASP A 51 -2.40 -3.90 -26.55
CA ASP A 51 -3.03 -4.92 -27.39
C ASP A 51 -4.57 -4.77 -27.50
N GLY A 52 -5.12 -3.69 -26.94
CA GLY A 52 -6.56 -3.43 -26.92
C GLY A 52 -7.34 -4.37 -25.99
N LYS A 53 -6.69 -5.05 -25.06
CA LYS A 53 -7.31 -5.99 -24.14
C LYS A 53 -7.15 -5.55 -22.70
N LYS A 54 -8.19 -5.73 -21.88
CA LYS A 54 -8.16 -5.49 -20.43
C LYS A 54 -7.05 -6.28 -19.71
N SER A 55 -6.75 -7.49 -20.19
CA SER A 55 -5.68 -8.34 -19.65
C SER A 55 -4.27 -7.75 -19.79
N SER A 56 -4.06 -6.73 -20.62
CA SER A 56 -2.76 -6.03 -20.75
C SER A 56 -2.25 -5.50 -19.41
N VAL A 57 -3.16 -5.11 -18.50
CA VAL A 57 -2.78 -4.59 -17.16
C VAL A 57 -2.09 -5.64 -16.30
N ASN A 58 -2.27 -6.93 -16.58
CA ASN A 58 -1.59 -8.01 -15.86
C ASN A 58 -0.08 -8.05 -16.10
N GLY A 59 0.41 -7.44 -17.18
CA GLY A 59 1.82 -7.34 -17.52
C GLY A 59 2.52 -6.09 -16.99
N VAL A 60 1.79 -5.21 -16.30
CA VAL A 60 2.32 -3.93 -15.81
C VAL A 60 2.91 -4.12 -14.41
N ASP A 61 4.22 -4.15 -14.32
CA ASP A 61 4.94 -4.16 -13.05
C ASP A 61 5.14 -2.72 -12.50
N TYR A 62 5.68 -2.63 -11.27
CA TYR A 62 5.94 -1.36 -10.61
C TYR A 62 6.81 -0.41 -11.44
N SER A 63 7.94 -0.89 -11.98
CA SER A 63 8.85 -0.07 -12.79
C SER A 63 8.17 0.42 -14.07
N THR A 64 7.41 -0.44 -14.73
CA THR A 64 6.66 -0.06 -15.92
C THR A 64 5.64 1.04 -15.59
N GLN A 65 4.83 0.85 -14.54
CA GLN A 65 3.81 1.81 -14.15
C GLN A 65 4.39 3.17 -13.74
N VAL A 66 5.39 3.16 -12.86
CA VAL A 66 5.93 4.38 -12.26
C VAL A 66 6.91 5.07 -13.19
N GLU A 67 7.87 4.32 -13.75
CA GLU A 67 9.00 4.91 -14.47
C GLU A 67 8.73 5.11 -15.95
N LYS A 68 8.01 4.17 -16.60
CA LYS A 68 7.81 4.18 -18.07
C LYS A 68 6.46 4.72 -18.52
N GLU A 69 5.46 4.71 -17.62
CA GLU A 69 4.13 5.21 -17.94
C GLU A 69 3.86 6.57 -17.30
N PHE A 70 3.91 6.66 -15.97
CA PHE A 70 3.62 7.90 -15.26
C PHE A 70 4.71 8.94 -15.41
N SER A 71 5.98 8.61 -15.11
CA SER A 71 7.09 9.57 -15.19
C SER A 71 7.38 10.07 -16.61
N LEU A 72 6.95 9.32 -17.63
CA LEU A 72 7.03 9.75 -19.03
C LEU A 72 5.73 10.39 -19.58
N GLY A 73 4.77 10.69 -18.70
CA GLY A 73 3.53 11.41 -19.05
C GLY A 73 2.56 10.62 -19.93
N LYS A 74 2.66 9.28 -19.99
CA LYS A 74 1.74 8.44 -20.76
C LYS A 74 0.40 8.23 -20.09
N VAL A 75 0.38 8.32 -18.75
CA VAL A 75 -0.84 8.27 -17.93
C VAL A 75 -0.85 9.44 -16.96
N ALA A 76 -2.05 9.95 -16.67
CA ALA A 76 -2.23 11.10 -15.78
C ALA A 76 -2.28 10.70 -14.29
N MET A 77 -2.63 9.46 -14.00
CA MET A 77 -2.80 8.95 -12.63
C MET A 77 -2.34 7.49 -12.55
N ILE A 78 -1.77 7.14 -11.39
CA ILE A 78 -1.45 5.75 -11.03
C ILE A 78 -1.93 5.47 -9.61
N GLN A 79 -2.21 4.22 -9.32
CA GLN A 79 -2.45 3.78 -7.94
C GLN A 79 -1.15 3.30 -7.33
N GLN A 80 -0.59 4.12 -6.44
CA GLN A 80 0.62 3.80 -5.67
C GLN A 80 0.59 4.56 -4.33
N GLY A 81 1.60 4.39 -3.50
CA GLY A 81 1.77 5.13 -2.26
C GLY A 81 2.85 6.21 -2.38
N ASN A 82 3.08 6.93 -1.29
CA ASN A 82 4.07 8.01 -1.23
C ASN A 82 5.52 7.56 -1.54
N TRP A 83 5.83 6.28 -1.43
CA TRP A 83 7.14 5.71 -1.75
C TRP A 83 7.59 5.91 -3.20
N VAL A 84 6.68 6.20 -4.13
CA VAL A 84 7.03 6.42 -5.55
C VAL A 84 7.75 7.74 -5.79
N TYR A 85 7.71 8.68 -4.83
CA TYR A 85 8.28 10.01 -5.00
C TYR A 85 9.74 9.96 -5.45
N GLY A 86 10.57 9.16 -4.78
CA GLY A 86 12.00 9.03 -5.13
C GLY A 86 12.24 8.47 -6.54
N SER A 87 11.45 7.48 -6.96
CA SER A 87 11.54 6.93 -8.32
C SER A 87 11.16 7.97 -9.39
N ILE A 88 10.11 8.73 -9.15
CA ILE A 88 9.66 9.78 -10.08
C ILE A 88 10.69 10.92 -10.13
N ALA A 89 11.17 11.39 -8.98
CA ALA A 89 12.16 12.46 -8.90
C ALA A 89 13.50 12.09 -9.57
N GLY A 90 13.88 10.82 -9.53
CA GLY A 90 15.06 10.31 -10.23
C GLY A 90 14.96 10.33 -11.76
N ILE A 91 13.74 10.45 -12.30
CA ILE A 91 13.48 10.51 -13.74
C ILE A 91 13.14 11.92 -14.20
N ASP A 92 12.23 12.59 -13.49
CA ASP A 92 11.77 13.95 -13.78
C ASP A 92 11.51 14.69 -12.45
N GLU A 93 12.50 15.51 -12.06
CA GLU A 93 12.45 16.30 -10.83
C GLU A 93 11.35 17.37 -10.87
N GLU A 94 11.06 17.95 -12.03
CA GLU A 94 10.01 18.96 -12.18
C GLU A 94 8.63 18.33 -12.10
N LEU A 95 8.43 17.15 -12.68
CA LEU A 95 7.21 16.38 -12.48
C LEU A 95 7.00 16.05 -10.99
N ALA A 96 8.05 15.56 -10.32
CA ALA A 96 7.97 15.18 -8.91
C ALA A 96 7.54 16.33 -7.98
N LYS A 97 7.92 17.56 -8.29
CA LYS A 97 7.49 18.76 -7.55
C LYS A 97 6.00 19.08 -7.76
N ASN A 98 5.40 18.62 -8.83
CA ASN A 98 4.04 18.96 -9.27
C ASN A 98 3.03 17.82 -9.13
N ILE A 99 3.44 16.66 -8.60
CA ILE A 99 2.51 15.55 -8.33
C ILE A 99 1.78 15.74 -7.02
N GLY A 100 0.57 15.18 -6.93
CA GLY A 100 -0.23 15.15 -5.72
C GLY A 100 -0.77 13.74 -5.44
N MET A 101 -1.36 13.57 -4.27
CA MET A 101 -1.99 12.33 -3.86
C MET A 101 -3.46 12.58 -3.49
N LEU A 102 -4.33 11.69 -3.94
CA LEU A 102 -5.76 11.70 -3.62
C LEU A 102 -6.18 10.31 -3.10
N PRO A 103 -7.13 10.26 -2.15
CA PRO A 103 -7.76 9.01 -1.77
C PRO A 103 -8.51 8.41 -2.97
N ILE A 104 -8.45 7.08 -3.11
CA ILE A 104 -9.31 6.37 -4.06
C ILE A 104 -10.72 6.33 -3.46
N PRO A 105 -11.73 6.89 -4.12
CA PRO A 105 -13.09 6.87 -3.60
C PRO A 105 -13.65 5.45 -3.62
N VAL A 106 -14.29 5.05 -2.53
CA VAL A 106 -15.04 3.79 -2.42
C VAL A 106 -16.50 4.16 -2.22
N ASP A 107 -17.34 3.88 -3.20
CA ASP A 107 -18.73 4.31 -3.23
C ASP A 107 -19.50 3.92 -1.95
N GLY A 108 -20.07 4.92 -1.29
CA GLY A 108 -20.90 4.76 -0.10
C GLY A 108 -20.16 4.42 1.18
N VAL A 109 -18.83 4.32 1.14
CA VAL A 109 -17.99 4.05 2.31
C VAL A 109 -16.66 4.80 2.20
N SER A 110 -16.05 5.16 3.33
CA SER A 110 -14.67 5.65 3.43
C SER A 110 -14.26 6.75 2.45
N GLU A 111 -15.19 7.56 2.00
CA GLU A 111 -14.91 8.68 1.12
C GLU A 111 -13.89 9.63 1.76
N GLY A 112 -12.89 10.03 0.98
CA GLY A 112 -11.89 10.98 1.43
C GLY A 112 -10.89 10.45 2.46
N LYS A 113 -10.73 9.13 2.64
CA LYS A 113 -9.75 8.55 3.55
C LYS A 113 -8.60 7.86 2.81
N LEU A 114 -7.36 8.11 3.27
CA LEU A 114 -6.18 7.41 2.77
C LEU A 114 -5.89 6.15 3.59
N PRO A 115 -5.58 5.01 2.93
CA PRO A 115 -5.00 3.87 3.64
C PRO A 115 -3.60 4.19 4.13
N VAL A 116 -3.38 4.12 5.45
CA VAL A 116 -2.09 4.40 6.09
C VAL A 116 -1.75 3.30 7.08
N GLY A 117 -0.48 2.90 7.10
CA GLY A 117 0.02 1.90 8.03
C GLY A 117 1.54 1.94 8.14
N VAL A 118 2.09 1.22 9.10
CA VAL A 118 3.54 1.03 9.26
C VAL A 118 3.95 -0.19 8.46
N PRO A 119 4.71 -0.02 7.35
CA PRO A 119 4.95 -1.12 6.40
C PRO A 119 6.00 -2.12 6.87
N MET A 120 6.95 -1.70 7.70
CA MET A 120 8.15 -2.47 8.02
C MET A 120 8.51 -2.37 9.50
N TYR A 121 9.15 -3.42 10.00
CA TYR A 121 9.61 -3.54 11.38
C TYR A 121 11.04 -4.04 11.42
N TRP A 122 11.81 -3.58 12.39
CA TRP A 122 13.15 -4.10 12.65
C TRP A 122 13.08 -5.38 13.50
N GLY A 123 13.71 -6.43 13.03
CA GLY A 123 13.91 -7.67 13.78
C GLY A 123 15.34 -7.81 14.28
N VAL A 124 15.52 -7.95 15.60
CA VAL A 124 16.83 -8.30 16.17
C VAL A 124 16.94 -9.82 16.28
N ASN A 125 17.92 -10.41 15.60
CA ASN A 125 18.11 -11.85 15.58
C ASN A 125 18.38 -12.42 16.98
N SER A 126 17.47 -13.24 17.49
CA SER A 126 17.56 -13.82 18.84
C SER A 126 18.73 -14.81 19.01
N ASN A 127 19.23 -15.40 17.92
CA ASN A 127 20.30 -16.40 17.93
C ASN A 127 21.71 -15.78 17.98
N LYS A 128 21.82 -14.44 18.05
CA LYS A 128 23.09 -13.74 18.19
C LYS A 128 23.51 -13.59 19.64
N SER A 129 24.81 -13.32 19.87
CA SER A 129 25.35 -13.04 21.21
C SER A 129 24.65 -11.82 21.83
N ASP A 130 24.72 -11.68 23.15
CA ASP A 130 24.12 -10.56 23.85
C ASP A 130 24.77 -9.23 23.47
N ASP A 131 26.09 -9.23 23.18
CA ASP A 131 26.80 -8.03 22.73
C ASP A 131 26.34 -7.60 21.33
N GLU A 132 26.15 -8.55 20.38
CA GLU A 132 25.63 -8.24 19.05
C GLU A 132 24.18 -7.72 19.11
N LYS A 133 23.34 -8.35 19.95
CA LYS A 133 21.96 -7.88 20.18
C LYS A 133 21.92 -6.51 20.81
N LYS A 134 22.84 -6.24 21.76
CA LYS A 134 22.97 -4.91 22.38
C LYS A 134 23.40 -3.87 21.34
N ALA A 135 24.42 -4.14 20.55
CA ALA A 135 24.89 -3.23 19.50
C ALA A 135 23.79 -2.90 18.49
N ALA A 136 23.00 -3.90 18.05
CA ALA A 136 21.87 -3.68 17.16
C ALA A 136 20.79 -2.76 17.78
N LYS A 137 20.47 -2.97 19.05
CA LYS A 137 19.52 -2.11 19.79
C LYS A 137 20.04 -0.70 20.01
N ASP A 138 21.33 -0.56 20.34
CA ASP A 138 21.98 0.74 20.50
C ASP A 138 21.97 1.53 19.19
N PHE A 139 22.27 0.87 18.07
CA PHE A 139 22.17 1.47 16.73
C PHE A 139 20.73 1.95 16.41
N LEU A 140 19.72 1.10 16.61
CA LEU A 140 18.33 1.47 16.37
C LEU A 140 17.90 2.63 17.29
N ASN A 141 18.30 2.59 18.55
CA ASN A 141 18.02 3.69 19.48
C ASN A 141 18.65 4.99 19.00
N TRP A 142 19.93 4.97 18.59
CA TRP A 142 20.61 6.13 18.02
C TRP A 142 19.89 6.64 16.77
N LEU A 143 19.58 5.74 15.83
CA LEU A 143 18.94 6.10 14.56
C LEU A 143 17.60 6.83 14.76
N TYR A 144 16.78 6.37 15.71
CA TYR A 144 15.44 6.93 15.92
C TYR A 144 15.39 8.07 16.96
N THR A 145 16.43 8.28 17.76
CA THR A 145 16.36 9.26 18.86
C THR A 145 17.41 10.38 18.79
N SER A 146 18.54 10.19 18.11
CA SER A 146 19.53 11.25 17.92
C SER A 146 19.09 12.24 16.83
N ASP A 147 19.57 13.47 16.90
CA ASP A 147 19.28 14.50 15.89
C ASP A 147 19.81 14.11 14.50
N GLU A 148 20.98 13.46 14.44
CA GLU A 148 21.57 12.98 13.19
C GLU A 148 20.77 11.81 12.62
N GLY A 149 20.42 10.82 13.42
CA GLY A 149 19.62 9.67 13.00
C GLY A 149 18.23 10.09 12.51
N LYS A 150 17.59 11.05 13.20
CA LYS A 150 16.30 11.61 12.77
C LYS A 150 16.38 12.29 11.40
N LYS A 151 17.46 13.03 11.13
CA LYS A 151 17.68 13.62 9.80
C LYS A 151 17.82 12.57 8.72
N ILE A 152 18.61 11.52 8.96
CA ILE A 152 18.76 10.40 8.02
C ILE A 152 17.39 9.80 7.68
N ILE A 153 16.55 9.56 8.68
CA ILE A 153 15.20 8.99 8.45
C ILE A 153 14.35 9.90 7.57
N ILE A 154 14.38 11.21 7.81
CA ILE A 154 13.54 12.18 7.08
C ILE A 154 14.13 12.55 5.71
N GLU A 155 15.42 12.94 5.70
CA GLU A 155 16.04 13.57 4.52
C GLU A 155 16.58 12.52 3.54
N ASP A 156 17.29 11.50 4.05
CA ASP A 156 17.94 10.51 3.20
C ASP A 156 17.02 9.34 2.85
N CYS A 157 16.22 8.87 3.83
CA CYS A 157 15.29 7.76 3.61
C CYS A 157 13.91 8.22 3.10
N GLY A 158 13.54 9.49 3.27
CA GLY A 158 12.22 10.03 2.89
C GLY A 158 11.05 9.39 3.65
N PHE A 159 11.30 8.88 4.86
CA PHE A 159 10.26 8.21 5.63
C PHE A 159 9.36 9.21 6.37
N ILE A 160 8.09 8.88 6.46
CA ILE A 160 7.16 9.54 7.37
C ILE A 160 7.35 8.88 8.74
N PRO A 161 7.82 9.60 9.77
CA PRO A 161 8.14 8.97 11.05
C PRO A 161 6.87 8.53 11.78
N ALA A 162 6.80 7.24 12.08
CA ALA A 162 5.77 6.64 12.95
C ALA A 162 6.24 6.54 14.41
N TYR A 163 7.11 7.45 14.85
CA TYR A 163 7.79 7.40 16.15
C TYR A 163 7.60 8.72 16.91
N LYS A 164 7.56 8.67 18.23
CA LYS A 164 7.44 9.88 19.06
C LYS A 164 8.72 10.72 19.00
N GLY A 165 8.56 12.04 19.12
CA GLY A 165 9.70 12.98 19.15
C GLY A 165 10.13 13.49 17.77
N TYR A 166 9.21 13.45 16.80
CA TYR A 166 9.37 14.02 15.47
C TYR A 166 8.38 15.18 15.21
N ASP A 167 7.92 15.82 16.30
CA ASP A 167 6.83 16.82 16.20
C ASP A 167 7.31 18.21 15.73
N SER A 168 8.62 18.44 15.61
CA SER A 168 9.15 19.74 15.18
C SER A 168 9.02 19.91 13.64
N ASP A 169 8.81 21.13 13.18
CA ASP A 169 8.72 21.49 11.76
C ASP A 169 9.96 21.02 10.96
N ALA A 170 11.14 21.05 11.57
CA ALA A 170 12.39 20.61 10.96
C ALA A 170 12.45 19.09 10.69
N LEU A 171 11.57 18.31 11.33
CA LEU A 171 11.47 16.85 11.19
C LEU A 171 10.20 16.42 10.44
N GLN A 172 9.57 17.35 9.72
CA GLN A 172 8.44 17.01 8.86
C GLN A 172 8.91 16.62 7.45
N PRO A 173 8.20 15.71 6.78
CA PRO A 173 8.50 15.34 5.41
C PRO A 173 8.55 16.55 4.47
N THR A 174 9.44 16.53 3.50
CA THR A 174 9.62 17.65 2.55
C THR A 174 8.90 17.42 1.22
N ASP A 175 8.74 16.16 0.79
CA ASP A 175 8.07 15.83 -0.46
C ASP A 175 6.54 16.00 -0.40
N PRO A 176 5.87 16.31 -1.53
CA PRO A 176 4.44 16.61 -1.55
C PRO A 176 3.55 15.41 -1.21
N LEU A 177 3.97 14.18 -1.51
CA LEU A 177 3.18 12.98 -1.22
C LEU A 177 3.20 12.66 0.26
N ALA A 178 4.39 12.66 0.88
CA ALA A 178 4.53 12.41 2.32
C ALA A 178 3.84 13.52 3.15
N LYS A 179 3.91 14.79 2.72
CA LYS A 179 3.12 15.89 3.33
C LYS A 179 1.62 15.61 3.30
N THR A 180 1.13 15.11 2.16
CA THR A 180 -0.29 14.75 2.04
C THR A 180 -0.67 13.64 2.99
N VAL A 181 0.12 12.55 3.07
CA VAL A 181 -0.13 11.45 4.01
C VAL A 181 -0.12 11.95 5.46
N SER A 182 0.87 12.76 5.84
CA SER A 182 0.98 13.34 7.19
C SER A 182 -0.24 14.20 7.54
N LYS A 183 -0.72 15.00 6.59
CA LYS A 183 -1.94 15.82 6.76
C LYS A 183 -3.17 14.95 7.02
N TYR A 184 -3.42 13.93 6.17
CA TYR A 184 -4.55 13.02 6.34
C TYR A 184 -4.48 12.25 7.67
N ALA A 185 -3.27 11.84 8.07
CA ALA A 185 -3.06 11.19 9.36
C ALA A 185 -3.37 12.12 10.54
N ALA A 186 -2.91 13.37 10.51
CA ALA A 186 -3.17 14.37 11.55
C ALA A 186 -4.66 14.72 11.67
N GLU A 187 -5.39 14.73 10.57
CA GLU A 187 -6.84 14.98 10.51
C GLU A 187 -7.68 13.76 10.90
N GLY A 188 -7.07 12.58 11.11
CA GLY A 188 -7.79 11.32 11.36
C GLY A 188 -8.53 10.76 10.14
N ASN A 189 -8.21 11.26 8.95
CA ASN A 189 -8.83 10.86 7.68
C ASN A 189 -8.09 9.67 7.06
N THR A 190 -7.91 8.60 7.82
CA THR A 190 -7.18 7.41 7.39
C THR A 190 -7.99 6.13 7.53
N LEU A 191 -7.59 5.12 6.75
CA LEU A 191 -8.00 3.74 6.89
C LEU A 191 -6.79 2.89 7.32
N PRO A 192 -6.99 1.90 8.20
CA PRO A 192 -5.90 1.01 8.58
C PRO A 192 -5.47 0.09 7.43
N TRP A 193 -4.21 -0.33 7.43
CA TRP A 193 -3.74 -1.41 6.58
C TRP A 193 -4.12 -2.77 7.18
N VAL A 194 -5.35 -3.20 6.93
CA VAL A 194 -5.87 -4.48 7.45
C VAL A 194 -5.26 -5.68 6.72
N PHE A 195 -4.70 -5.49 5.53
CA PHE A 195 -3.99 -6.54 4.80
C PHE A 195 -2.77 -7.11 5.56
N MET A 196 -2.23 -6.36 6.50
CA MET A 196 -1.18 -6.87 7.40
C MET A 196 -1.66 -8.05 8.28
N GLY A 197 -2.97 -8.22 8.39
CA GLY A 197 -3.59 -9.33 9.09
C GLY A 197 -4.13 -10.44 8.18
N TYR A 198 -3.94 -10.37 6.86
CA TYR A 198 -4.39 -11.43 5.95
C TYR A 198 -3.67 -12.76 6.21
N PRO A 199 -4.28 -13.89 5.86
CA PRO A 199 -3.55 -15.16 5.78
C PRO A 199 -2.33 -15.04 4.85
N THR A 200 -1.27 -15.76 5.16
CA THR A 200 -0.03 -15.76 4.36
C THR A 200 -0.34 -16.17 2.92
N GLY A 201 0.04 -15.32 1.97
CA GLY A 201 -0.20 -15.57 0.54
C GLY A 201 -1.59 -15.18 0.03
N PHE A 202 -2.56 -14.96 0.89
CA PHE A 202 -3.93 -14.63 0.48
C PHE A 202 -3.99 -13.45 -0.50
N GLY A 203 -3.34 -12.34 -0.16
CA GLY A 203 -3.40 -11.13 -0.99
C GLY A 203 -2.77 -11.32 -2.37
N GLU A 204 -1.59 -11.94 -2.44
CA GLU A 204 -0.81 -12.01 -3.68
C GLU A 204 -1.15 -13.25 -4.52
N THR A 205 -1.07 -14.44 -3.91
CA THR A 205 -1.12 -15.72 -4.64
C THR A 205 -2.54 -16.28 -4.78
N GLN A 206 -3.50 -15.77 -4.04
CA GLN A 206 -4.89 -16.20 -4.10
C GLN A 206 -5.79 -15.09 -4.66
N LEU A 207 -6.12 -14.05 -3.89
CA LEU A 207 -7.00 -12.98 -4.34
C LEU A 207 -6.42 -12.22 -5.54
N GLY A 208 -5.14 -11.81 -5.48
CA GLY A 208 -4.46 -11.10 -6.57
C GLY A 208 -4.43 -11.92 -7.86
N ALA A 209 -4.07 -13.20 -7.78
CA ALA A 209 -4.11 -14.12 -8.92
C ALA A 209 -5.53 -14.32 -9.45
N GLY A 210 -6.52 -14.40 -8.56
CA GLY A 210 -7.94 -14.46 -8.96
C GLY A 210 -8.39 -13.22 -9.72
N ILE A 211 -7.97 -12.03 -9.28
CA ILE A 211 -8.26 -10.76 -9.98
C ILE A 211 -7.56 -10.71 -11.35
N GLN A 212 -6.32 -11.21 -11.46
CA GLN A 212 -5.64 -11.31 -12.75
C GLN A 212 -6.38 -12.25 -13.72
N SER A 213 -6.88 -13.40 -13.24
CA SER A 213 -7.72 -14.29 -14.04
C SER A 213 -9.06 -13.65 -14.46
N TYR A 214 -9.63 -12.78 -13.60
CA TYR A 214 -10.79 -11.97 -13.96
C TYR A 214 -10.46 -10.99 -15.09
N PHE A 215 -9.36 -10.28 -15.05
CA PHE A 215 -8.93 -9.39 -16.14
C PHE A 215 -8.60 -10.15 -17.44
N ALA A 216 -8.14 -11.39 -17.34
CA ALA A 216 -7.91 -12.27 -18.48
C ALA A 216 -9.21 -12.84 -19.06
N GLY A 217 -10.35 -12.70 -18.38
CA GLY A 217 -11.64 -13.28 -18.80
C GLY A 217 -11.75 -14.79 -18.55
N GLU A 218 -10.84 -15.34 -17.72
CA GLU A 218 -10.81 -16.76 -17.33
C GLU A 218 -11.75 -17.07 -16.18
N LYS A 219 -12.04 -16.07 -15.34
CA LYS A 219 -12.98 -16.14 -14.21
C LYS A 219 -13.99 -14.99 -14.25
N THR A 220 -15.19 -15.26 -13.80
CA THR A 220 -16.17 -14.23 -13.44
C THR A 220 -15.80 -13.60 -12.10
N TRP A 221 -16.32 -12.41 -11.83
CA TRP A 221 -16.09 -11.76 -10.52
C TRP A 221 -16.67 -12.58 -9.36
N ASP A 222 -17.83 -13.18 -9.54
CA ASP A 222 -18.47 -14.03 -8.52
C ASP A 222 -17.62 -15.26 -8.17
N GLU A 223 -16.93 -15.84 -9.16
CA GLU A 223 -15.98 -16.93 -8.92
C GLU A 223 -14.77 -16.46 -8.12
N VAL A 224 -14.26 -15.27 -8.41
CA VAL A 224 -13.15 -14.69 -7.61
C VAL A 224 -13.59 -14.46 -6.17
N VAL A 225 -14.76 -13.86 -5.95
CA VAL A 225 -15.28 -13.59 -4.59
C VAL A 225 -15.53 -14.88 -3.82
N LYS A 226 -16.13 -15.87 -4.47
CA LYS A 226 -16.38 -17.19 -3.87
C LYS A 226 -15.07 -17.85 -3.46
N GLN A 227 -14.10 -17.91 -4.37
CA GLN A 227 -12.80 -18.52 -4.12
C GLN A 227 -12.06 -17.81 -2.98
N ALA A 228 -12.05 -16.48 -2.95
CA ALA A 228 -11.41 -15.70 -1.89
C ALA A 228 -11.98 -16.02 -0.49
N ARG A 229 -13.30 -16.22 -0.38
CA ARG A 229 -13.94 -16.64 0.88
C ARG A 229 -13.51 -18.05 1.30
N GLU A 230 -13.41 -18.96 0.35
CA GLU A 230 -12.98 -20.35 0.59
C GLU A 230 -11.50 -20.41 0.99
N ASP A 231 -10.63 -19.69 0.30
CA ASP A 231 -9.20 -19.61 0.57
C ASP A 231 -8.95 -19.03 1.97
N TRP A 232 -9.57 -17.91 2.31
CA TRP A 232 -9.44 -17.31 3.65
C TRP A 232 -9.82 -18.30 4.75
N LYS A 233 -10.97 -18.94 4.61
CA LYS A 233 -11.47 -19.90 5.58
C LYS A 233 -10.52 -21.11 5.72
N THR A 234 -9.97 -21.58 4.62
CA THR A 234 -9.04 -22.71 4.60
C THR A 234 -7.73 -22.37 5.32
N ASP A 235 -7.18 -21.19 5.07
CA ASP A 235 -5.90 -20.73 5.64
C ASP A 235 -6.01 -20.35 7.13
N ARG A 236 -7.23 -20.23 7.66
CA ARG A 236 -7.52 -19.92 9.07
C ARG A 236 -7.96 -21.11 9.91
N GLN A 237 -8.00 -22.32 9.34
CA GLN A 237 -8.24 -23.56 10.07
C GLN A 237 -6.98 -24.01 10.79
#